data_565fffb7159616613d4d00df0cd7e161
#
_entry.id   565fffb7159616613d4d00df0cd7e161
#
_cell.length_a   1.000
_cell.length_b   1.000
_cell.length_c   1.000
_cell.angle_alpha   90.00
_cell.angle_beta   90.00
_cell.angle_gamma   90.00
#
_symmetry.space_group_name_H-M   'P 1'
#
loop_
_entity.id
_entity.type
_entity.pdbx_description
1 polymer ?
#
loop_
_entity_poly.entity_id
_entity_poly.type
_entity_poly.pdbx_seq_one_letter_code
_entity_poly.pdbx_strand_id
1 'polypeptide(L)'
;MAWRLPRAEFVGGKGAPNRRSLRKLVISGAAPGVLAYEQGEAIGWCAVAPREAYSFLSRSRVLGKVDERPVWSVSCLFVRPSHRRKGVSSRLLRAAVDFAAERGAAVVEGYPVLPYSAKAPAAFLWTGTYTAFVKAGFKEVARRSPVRPIMRAEAVR
;
A
#
# COMPACT_ATOMS: atom_id res chain seq x y z
N MET A 1 -1.97 -7.86 -6.38
CA MET A 1 -2.28 -7.69 -7.83
C MET A 1 -3.50 -6.80 -8.09
N ALA A 2 -4.43 -6.66 -7.15
CA ALA A 2 -5.73 -5.98 -7.38
C ALA A 2 -5.65 -4.59 -8.05
N TRP A 3 -4.69 -3.76 -7.70
CA TRP A 3 -4.54 -2.43 -8.32
C TRP A 3 -3.62 -2.40 -9.54
N ARG A 4 -2.84 -3.47 -9.75
CA ARG A 4 -1.94 -3.58 -10.92
C ARG A 4 -2.65 -4.06 -12.18
N LEU A 5 -3.70 -4.85 -12.03
CA LEU A 5 -4.44 -5.45 -13.12
C LEU A 5 -5.81 -4.75 -13.31
N PRO A 6 -6.35 -4.70 -14.52
CA PRO A 6 -7.75 -4.40 -14.74
C PRO A 6 -8.64 -5.32 -13.89
N ARG A 7 -9.80 -4.81 -13.44
CA ARG A 7 -10.68 -5.56 -12.53
C ARG A 7 -11.09 -6.92 -13.09
N ALA A 8 -11.40 -6.99 -14.37
CA ALA A 8 -11.80 -8.25 -15.03
C ALA A 8 -10.67 -9.29 -14.97
N GLU A 9 -9.45 -8.90 -15.30
CA GLU A 9 -8.26 -9.78 -15.24
C GLU A 9 -7.96 -10.21 -13.80
N PHE A 10 -8.03 -9.27 -12.84
CA PHE A 10 -7.83 -9.61 -11.43
C PHE A 10 -8.86 -10.61 -10.93
N VAL A 11 -10.13 -10.42 -11.27
CA VAL A 11 -11.24 -11.29 -10.84
C VAL A 11 -11.14 -12.66 -11.52
N GLY A 12 -10.90 -12.70 -12.83
CA GLY A 12 -10.72 -13.94 -13.58
C GLY A 12 -9.47 -14.73 -13.19
N GLY A 13 -8.43 -14.02 -12.71
CA GLY A 13 -7.17 -14.61 -12.26
C GLY A 13 -7.08 -14.92 -10.77
N LYS A 14 -8.18 -14.84 -9.99
CA LYS A 14 -8.16 -15.13 -8.55
C LYS A 14 -7.52 -16.49 -8.25
N GLY A 15 -6.69 -16.54 -7.20
CA GLY A 15 -5.97 -17.74 -6.79
C GLY A 15 -4.63 -17.92 -7.53
N ALA A 16 -4.40 -19.07 -8.14
CA ALA A 16 -3.13 -19.46 -8.71
C ALA A 16 -2.62 -18.56 -9.86
N PRO A 17 -3.44 -18.07 -10.79
CA PRO A 17 -2.96 -17.17 -11.84
C PRO A 17 -2.39 -15.86 -11.28
N ASN A 18 -3.09 -15.17 -10.40
CA ASN A 18 -2.60 -13.93 -9.78
C ASN A 18 -1.37 -14.17 -8.91
N ARG A 19 -1.28 -15.32 -8.23
CA ARG A 19 -0.09 -15.70 -7.47
C ARG A 19 1.12 -15.93 -8.39
N ARG A 20 0.94 -16.59 -9.54
CA ARG A 20 1.99 -16.74 -10.55
C ARG A 20 2.45 -15.40 -11.11
N SER A 21 1.52 -14.49 -11.38
CA SER A 21 1.84 -13.14 -11.86
C SER A 21 2.65 -12.33 -10.84
N LEU A 22 2.29 -12.40 -9.56
CA LEU A 22 3.08 -11.76 -8.50
C LEU A 22 4.47 -12.41 -8.38
N ARG A 23 4.56 -13.75 -8.46
CA ARG A 23 5.85 -14.46 -8.44
C ARG A 23 6.75 -14.05 -9.60
N LYS A 24 6.21 -13.93 -10.83
CA LYS A 24 6.97 -13.43 -11.99
C LYS A 24 7.51 -12.03 -11.74
N LEU A 25 6.70 -11.14 -11.17
CA LEU A 25 7.13 -9.78 -10.82
C LEU A 25 8.28 -9.79 -9.80
N VAL A 26 8.23 -10.65 -8.79
CA VAL A 26 9.32 -10.77 -7.80
C VAL A 26 10.58 -11.34 -8.44
N ILE A 27 10.46 -12.39 -9.26
CA ILE A 27 11.62 -13.03 -9.93
C ILE A 27 12.27 -12.07 -10.93
N SER A 28 11.52 -11.16 -11.57
CA SER A 28 12.09 -10.16 -12.48
C SER A 28 12.91 -9.06 -11.77
N GLY A 29 13.05 -9.12 -10.44
CA GLY A 29 13.78 -8.11 -9.66
C GLY A 29 12.98 -6.85 -9.35
N ALA A 30 11.70 -6.80 -9.73
CA ALA A 30 10.87 -5.60 -9.54
C ALA A 30 10.51 -5.29 -8.08
N ALA A 31 10.92 -6.13 -7.11
CA ALA A 31 10.75 -5.91 -5.67
C ALA A 31 9.46 -5.13 -5.30
N PRO A 32 8.26 -5.75 -5.35
CA PRO A 32 6.98 -5.03 -5.34
C PRO A 32 6.56 -4.52 -3.96
N GLY A 33 7.44 -4.53 -2.97
CA GLY A 33 7.17 -4.07 -1.61
C GLY A 33 8.13 -4.62 -0.58
N VAL A 34 7.77 -4.49 0.69
CA VAL A 34 8.56 -4.89 1.85
C VAL A 34 7.82 -5.92 2.70
N LEU A 35 8.58 -6.78 3.38
CA LEU A 35 8.10 -7.81 4.29
C LEU A 35 8.56 -7.52 5.72
N ALA A 36 7.71 -7.77 6.70
CA ALA A 36 8.09 -7.83 8.10
C ALA A 36 8.28 -9.29 8.51
N TYR A 37 9.37 -9.56 9.23
CA TYR A 37 9.70 -10.87 9.76
C TYR A 37 9.77 -10.84 11.29
N GLU A 38 9.39 -11.94 11.92
CA GLU A 38 9.60 -12.22 13.34
C GLU A 38 10.04 -13.67 13.46
N GLN A 39 11.18 -13.93 14.11
CA GLN A 39 11.76 -15.27 14.27
C GLN A 39 11.87 -16.08 12.96
N GLY A 40 12.22 -15.42 11.86
CA GLY A 40 12.34 -16.04 10.54
C GLY A 40 11.03 -16.22 9.77
N GLU A 41 9.87 -15.93 10.38
CA GLU A 41 8.57 -16.02 9.72
C GLU A 41 8.08 -14.66 9.20
N ALA A 42 7.54 -14.65 7.98
CA ALA A 42 6.91 -13.46 7.44
C ALA A 42 5.57 -13.17 8.16
N ILE A 43 5.50 -12.05 8.87
CA ILE A 43 4.34 -11.65 9.67
C ILE A 43 3.53 -10.51 9.05
N GLY A 44 4.08 -9.85 8.03
CA GLY A 44 3.41 -8.73 7.38
C GLY A 44 3.99 -8.39 6.02
N TRP A 45 3.21 -7.65 5.24
CA TRP A 45 3.49 -7.22 3.89
C TRP A 45 3.01 -5.80 3.64
N CYS A 46 3.81 -4.99 2.95
CA CYS A 46 3.39 -3.71 2.40
C CYS A 46 3.79 -3.65 0.93
N ALA A 47 2.80 -3.56 0.05
CA ALA A 47 3.03 -3.35 -1.38
C ALA A 47 3.29 -1.86 -1.64
N VAL A 48 4.44 -1.55 -2.21
CA VAL A 48 4.82 -0.19 -2.61
C VAL A 48 5.56 -0.23 -3.95
N ALA A 49 5.24 0.69 -4.85
CA ALA A 49 5.88 0.83 -6.16
C ALA A 49 5.58 2.22 -6.73
N PRO A 50 6.24 2.64 -7.82
CA PRO A 50 5.85 3.83 -8.58
C PRO A 50 4.34 3.80 -8.88
N ARG A 51 3.68 4.95 -8.76
CA ARG A 51 2.22 5.08 -8.93
C ARG A 51 1.73 4.49 -10.25
N GLU A 52 2.51 4.61 -11.31
CA GLU A 52 2.21 4.14 -12.66
C GLU A 52 2.09 2.61 -12.74
N ALA A 53 2.69 1.89 -11.80
CA ALA A 53 2.55 0.43 -11.69
C ALA A 53 1.14 -0.01 -11.27
N TYR A 54 0.27 0.93 -10.89
CA TYR A 54 -1.09 0.68 -10.42
C TYR A 54 -2.13 1.27 -11.36
N SER A 55 -2.55 0.52 -12.37
CA SER A 55 -3.53 0.95 -13.38
C SER A 55 -4.87 1.41 -12.79
N PHE A 56 -5.22 0.93 -11.60
CA PHE A 56 -6.40 1.38 -10.87
C PHE A 56 -6.32 2.89 -10.52
N LEU A 57 -5.15 3.37 -10.08
CA LEU A 57 -4.98 4.75 -9.62
C LEU A 57 -5.13 5.76 -10.76
N SER A 58 -4.73 5.41 -11.99
CA SER A 58 -4.87 6.29 -13.16
C SER A 58 -6.33 6.53 -13.55
N ARG A 59 -7.23 5.61 -13.20
CA ARG A 59 -8.66 5.68 -13.51
C ARG A 59 -9.53 6.11 -12.33
N SER A 60 -8.95 6.24 -11.15
CA SER A 60 -9.71 6.59 -9.94
C SER A 60 -9.93 8.10 -9.85
N ARG A 61 -11.18 8.54 -9.82
CA ARG A 61 -11.53 9.95 -9.55
C ARG A 61 -11.23 10.34 -8.10
N VAL A 62 -11.45 9.45 -7.15
CA VAL A 62 -11.25 9.69 -5.72
C VAL A 62 -9.76 9.73 -5.37
N LEU A 63 -8.98 8.78 -5.92
CA LEU A 63 -7.56 8.61 -5.66
C LEU A 63 -6.70 9.11 -6.84
N GLY A 64 -7.23 10.00 -7.67
CA GLY A 64 -6.51 10.66 -8.75
C GLY A 64 -5.31 11.46 -8.23
N LYS A 65 -4.40 11.83 -9.11
CA LYS A 65 -3.22 12.65 -8.78
C LYS A 65 -3.62 13.89 -7.96
N VAL A 66 -2.78 14.24 -6.98
CA VAL A 66 -2.91 15.49 -6.22
C VAL A 66 -2.21 16.62 -6.96
N ASP A 67 -1.06 16.32 -7.53
CA ASP A 67 -0.21 17.22 -8.31
C ASP A 67 0.62 16.39 -9.31
N GLU A 68 1.56 17.01 -10.02
CA GLU A 68 2.41 16.35 -11.02
C GLU A 68 3.71 15.76 -10.44
N ARG A 69 3.93 15.83 -9.13
CA ARG A 69 5.11 15.20 -8.49
C ARG A 69 5.09 13.69 -8.72
N PRO A 70 6.20 13.09 -9.17
CA PRO A 70 6.32 11.63 -9.19
C PRO A 70 6.21 11.07 -7.78
N VAL A 71 5.33 10.10 -7.57
CA VAL A 71 5.14 9.48 -6.27
C VAL A 71 5.21 7.96 -6.36
N TRP A 72 5.70 7.34 -5.30
CA TRP A 72 5.50 5.92 -5.07
C TRP A 72 4.21 5.73 -4.26
N SER A 73 3.49 4.65 -4.52
CA SER A 73 2.17 4.41 -3.91
C SER A 73 2.16 3.14 -3.08
N VAL A 74 1.67 3.24 -1.85
CA VAL A 74 1.32 2.08 -1.02
C VAL A 74 -0.08 1.61 -1.42
N SER A 75 -0.18 0.39 -1.95
CA SER A 75 -1.44 -0.16 -2.46
C SER A 75 -2.07 -1.23 -1.58
N CYS A 76 -1.28 -1.87 -0.72
CA CYS A 76 -1.76 -2.97 0.11
C CYS A 76 -0.94 -3.11 1.38
N LEU A 77 -1.61 -3.35 2.50
CA LEU A 77 -1.02 -3.69 3.79
C LEU A 77 -1.66 -4.98 4.31
N PHE A 78 -0.84 -5.92 4.72
CA PHE A 78 -1.28 -7.14 5.38
C PHE A 78 -0.46 -7.37 6.65
N VAL A 79 -1.12 -7.73 7.73
CA VAL A 79 -0.48 -8.19 8.98
C VAL A 79 -1.21 -9.43 9.44
N ARG A 80 -0.46 -10.48 9.77
CA ARG A 80 -1.01 -11.72 10.35
C ARG A 80 -1.90 -11.40 11.54
N PRO A 81 -3.06 -12.05 11.71
CA PRO A 81 -4.02 -11.76 12.79
C PRO A 81 -3.38 -11.71 14.19
N SER A 82 -2.48 -12.66 14.50
CA SER A 82 -1.75 -12.76 15.76
C SER A 82 -0.78 -11.59 16.05
N HIS A 83 -0.43 -10.80 15.01
CA HIS A 83 0.53 -9.70 15.10
C HIS A 83 -0.12 -8.32 14.90
N ARG A 84 -1.45 -8.28 14.78
CA ARG A 84 -2.21 -7.03 14.67
C ARG A 84 -2.18 -6.26 16.00
N ARG A 85 -2.44 -4.94 15.93
CA ARG A 85 -2.42 -4.00 17.07
C ARG A 85 -1.08 -3.88 17.81
N LYS A 86 0.00 -4.45 17.26
CA LYS A 86 1.38 -4.39 17.79
C LYS A 86 2.27 -3.40 17.01
N GLY A 87 1.68 -2.46 16.27
CA GLY A 87 2.42 -1.44 15.52
C GLY A 87 3.09 -1.93 14.23
N VAL A 88 2.88 -3.18 13.81
CA VAL A 88 3.51 -3.74 12.61
C VAL A 88 3.17 -2.94 11.35
N SER A 89 1.92 -2.49 11.20
CA SER A 89 1.50 -1.70 10.03
C SER A 89 2.27 -0.39 9.90
N SER A 90 2.45 0.36 10.97
CA SER A 90 3.21 1.62 10.93
C SER A 90 4.71 1.42 10.71
N ARG A 91 5.28 0.31 11.20
CA ARG A 91 6.67 -0.08 10.90
C ARG A 91 6.84 -0.46 9.42
N LEU A 92 5.90 -1.23 8.86
CA LEU A 92 5.89 -1.57 7.44
C LEU A 92 5.77 -0.32 6.54
N LEU A 93 4.95 0.66 6.94
CA LEU A 93 4.81 1.91 6.20
C LEU A 93 6.11 2.73 6.21
N ARG A 94 6.81 2.83 7.36
CA ARG A 94 8.13 3.49 7.41
C ARG A 94 9.14 2.76 6.54
N ALA A 95 9.24 1.43 6.67
CA ALA A 95 10.11 0.64 5.81
C ALA A 95 9.79 0.77 4.32
N ALA A 96 8.52 0.98 3.96
CA ALA A 96 8.12 1.25 2.58
C ALA A 96 8.59 2.64 2.10
N VAL A 97 8.62 3.64 2.99
CA VAL A 97 9.18 4.97 2.68
C VAL A 97 10.68 4.86 2.47
N ASP A 98 11.41 4.22 3.39
CA ASP A 98 12.87 4.01 3.28
C ASP A 98 13.22 3.24 2.01
N PHE A 99 12.50 2.15 1.73
CA PHE A 99 12.67 1.35 0.52
C PHE A 99 12.45 2.14 -0.77
N ALA A 100 11.46 3.03 -0.79
CA ALA A 100 11.20 3.90 -1.94
C ALA A 100 12.28 4.97 -2.08
N ALA A 101 12.74 5.58 -0.98
CA ALA A 101 13.83 6.55 -0.96
C ALA A 101 15.15 5.97 -1.52
N GLU A 102 15.49 4.73 -1.14
CA GLU A 102 16.64 4.01 -1.69
C GLU A 102 16.58 3.82 -3.22
N ARG A 103 15.39 3.93 -3.80
CA ARG A 103 15.12 3.82 -5.23
C ARG A 103 14.83 5.15 -5.90
N GLY A 104 15.18 6.25 -5.24
CA GLY A 104 15.08 7.61 -5.78
C GLY A 104 13.70 8.23 -5.70
N ALA A 105 12.75 7.65 -4.95
CA ALA A 105 11.48 8.31 -4.69
C ALA A 105 11.68 9.52 -3.77
N ALA A 106 11.05 10.63 -4.11
CA ALA A 106 10.99 11.80 -3.23
C ALA A 106 9.76 11.79 -2.31
N VAL A 107 8.69 11.11 -2.72
CA VAL A 107 7.41 11.08 -2.02
C VAL A 107 6.79 9.69 -2.08
N VAL A 108 6.28 9.23 -0.94
CA VAL A 108 5.41 8.05 -0.86
C VAL A 108 4.00 8.49 -0.53
N GLU A 109 3.04 8.01 -1.33
CA GLU A 109 1.62 8.30 -1.19
C GLU A 109 0.86 7.04 -0.75
N GLY A 110 -0.12 7.19 0.11
CA GLY A 110 -0.96 6.10 0.55
C GLY A 110 -2.41 6.51 0.69
N TYR A 111 -3.29 5.51 0.73
CA TYR A 111 -4.73 5.67 0.59
C TYR A 111 -5.47 4.90 1.68
N PRO A 112 -5.26 5.29 2.95
CA PRO A 112 -5.89 4.59 4.07
C PRO A 112 -7.42 4.68 4.02
N VAL A 113 -8.04 3.82 4.81
CA VAL A 113 -9.48 3.88 5.07
C VAL A 113 -9.71 4.51 6.45
N LEU A 114 -10.67 5.44 6.51
CA LEU A 114 -11.33 5.83 7.74
C LEU A 114 -12.52 4.88 7.94
N PRO A 115 -12.46 3.95 8.90
CA PRO A 115 -13.56 3.01 9.08
C PRO A 115 -14.81 3.72 9.58
N TYR A 116 -15.98 3.34 9.07
CA TYR A 116 -17.28 3.85 9.54
C TYR A 116 -17.58 3.44 10.98
N SER A 117 -16.95 2.39 11.47
CA SER A 117 -17.06 1.93 12.86
C SER A 117 -15.78 1.24 13.31
N ALA A 118 -15.58 1.18 14.63
CA ALA A 118 -14.47 0.45 15.25
C ALA A 118 -14.49 -1.08 14.94
N LYS A 119 -15.62 -1.60 14.45
CA LYS A 119 -15.83 -3.00 14.09
C LYS A 119 -15.70 -3.29 12.59
N ALA A 120 -15.14 -2.36 11.79
CA ALA A 120 -14.97 -2.59 10.36
C ALA A 120 -14.17 -3.88 10.10
N PRO A 121 -14.67 -4.81 9.25
CA PRO A 121 -13.97 -6.04 8.94
C PRO A 121 -12.57 -5.76 8.36
N ALA A 122 -11.57 -6.53 8.79
CA ALA A 122 -10.20 -6.37 8.33
C ALA A 122 -10.04 -6.45 6.80
N ALA A 123 -10.94 -7.17 6.13
CA ALA A 123 -10.98 -7.28 4.67
C ALA A 123 -11.21 -5.93 3.97
N PHE A 124 -11.83 -4.94 4.64
CA PHE A 124 -12.03 -3.59 4.08
C PHE A 124 -10.87 -2.64 4.38
N LEU A 125 -9.94 -3.04 5.25
CA LEU A 125 -8.81 -2.23 5.72
C LEU A 125 -7.48 -2.60 5.03
N TRP A 126 -7.53 -3.32 3.93
CA TRP A 126 -6.34 -3.83 3.24
C TRP A 126 -5.43 -2.75 2.64
N THR A 127 -5.91 -1.53 2.46
CA THR A 127 -5.06 -0.37 2.10
C THR A 127 -4.46 0.34 3.31
N GLY A 128 -4.72 -0.18 4.52
CA GLY A 128 -4.27 0.37 5.79
C GLY A 128 -5.28 1.32 6.44
N THR A 129 -5.08 1.59 7.71
CA THR A 129 -5.91 2.52 8.51
C THR A 129 -5.26 3.90 8.57
N TYR A 130 -6.07 4.95 8.66
CA TYR A 130 -5.62 6.32 8.84
C TYR A 130 -4.61 6.47 10.01
N THR A 131 -4.94 5.87 11.15
CA THR A 131 -4.08 5.91 12.36
C THR A 131 -2.70 5.28 12.12
N ALA A 132 -2.62 4.20 11.32
CA ALA A 132 -1.34 3.57 11.01
C ALA A 132 -0.45 4.49 10.15
N PHE A 133 -1.04 5.21 9.19
CA PHE A 133 -0.35 6.19 8.37
C PHE A 133 0.12 7.40 9.17
N VAL A 134 -0.73 7.98 10.02
CA VAL A 134 -0.33 9.08 10.93
C VAL A 134 0.84 8.65 11.81
N LYS A 135 0.77 7.48 12.44
CA LYS A 135 1.87 6.92 13.26
C LYS A 135 3.15 6.64 12.46
N ALA A 136 3.05 6.48 11.16
CA ALA A 136 4.19 6.30 10.26
C ALA A 136 4.76 7.63 9.74
N GLY A 137 4.16 8.78 10.09
CA GLY A 137 4.64 10.10 9.69
C GLY A 137 3.99 10.66 8.41
N PHE A 138 3.00 9.97 7.87
CA PHE A 138 2.25 10.49 6.71
C PHE A 138 1.31 11.63 7.14
N LYS A 139 1.20 12.63 6.26
CA LYS A 139 0.27 13.77 6.40
C LYS A 139 -0.81 13.69 5.32
N GLU A 140 -2.02 14.05 5.67
CA GLU A 140 -3.11 14.16 4.71
C GLU A 140 -2.85 15.33 3.76
N VAL A 141 -2.98 15.09 2.45
CA VAL A 141 -2.75 16.09 1.41
C VAL A 141 -3.99 16.33 0.55
N ALA A 142 -4.93 15.40 0.52
CA ALA A 142 -6.20 15.56 -0.17
C ALA A 142 -7.27 14.61 0.38
N ARG A 143 -8.53 15.00 0.25
CA ARG A 143 -9.69 14.16 0.62
C ARG A 143 -10.86 14.43 -0.32
N ARG A 144 -11.05 13.54 -1.28
CA ARG A 144 -12.17 13.62 -2.25
C ARG A 144 -13.31 12.67 -1.90
N SER A 145 -13.19 11.94 -0.79
CA SER A 145 -14.19 11.04 -0.22
C SER A 145 -14.09 11.07 1.29
N PRO A 146 -15.21 11.09 2.04
CA PRO A 146 -15.19 11.15 3.50
C PRO A 146 -14.33 10.09 4.16
N VAL A 147 -14.21 8.92 3.54
CA VAL A 147 -13.55 7.74 4.12
C VAL A 147 -12.24 7.34 3.45
N ARG A 148 -11.80 8.08 2.42
CA ARG A 148 -10.60 7.75 1.63
C ARG A 148 -9.70 8.97 1.44
N PRO A 149 -8.97 9.39 2.47
CA PRO A 149 -7.96 10.44 2.34
C PRO A 149 -6.78 9.96 1.49
N ILE A 150 -6.07 10.90 0.90
CA ILE A 150 -4.76 10.70 0.28
C ILE A 150 -3.74 11.25 1.26
N MET A 151 -2.77 10.44 1.64
CA MET A 151 -1.73 10.82 2.59
C MET A 151 -0.35 10.67 1.97
N ARG A 152 0.59 11.54 2.33
CA ARG A 152 1.97 11.52 1.84
C ARG A 152 2.98 11.56 2.97
N ALA A 153 4.13 10.92 2.73
CA ALA A 153 5.35 11.10 3.49
C ALA A 153 6.48 11.48 2.53
N GLU A 154 7.33 12.41 2.92
CA GLU A 154 8.55 12.71 2.18
C GLU A 154 9.54 11.54 2.37
N ALA A 155 10.10 11.09 1.26
CA ALA A 155 11.08 10.00 1.21
C ALA A 155 12.49 10.62 1.14
N VAL A 156 12.86 11.32 2.21
CA VAL A 156 14.18 11.98 2.33
C VAL A 156 15.17 11.01 2.98
N ARG A 157 16.38 10.93 2.42
CA ARG A 157 17.52 10.31 3.07
C ARG A 157 18.17 11.27 4.05
#